data_94ac7a483c2bb94b0341dd1c3bcb810d
#
_entry.id   94ac7a483c2bb94b0341dd1c3bcb810d
#
_cell.length_a   1.000
_cell.length_b   1.000
_cell.length_c   1.000
_cell.angle_alpha   90.00
_cell.angle_beta   90.00
_cell.angle_gamma   90.00
#
_symmetry.space_group_name_H-M   'P 1'
#
loop_
_entity.id
_entity.type
_entity.pdbx_description
1 polymer ?
#
loop_
_entity_poly.entity_id
_entity_poly.type
_entity_poly.pdbx_seq_one_letter_code
_entity_poly.pdbx_strand_id
1 'polypeptide(L)'
;MGKLRFLLALWLGKLSIPALKITRHNGTDFPGSLAVRVCPDFLKYVGKPPMMVAVTGTNGKTTVSNMLVDILEAEGHRVLSNRAGSNITSGVSTAFIRNCDLLGRVKKCDMAVLEIDERSAPKIYPYVRPNYILITNLFRDSIMRNAHPGYIAGILSRNLPKESKLILNADDLISCGVAEENDRCYFGIGRMPGDVTDCVNLLNDTRICPKCAGKLRYEYRRYHHIGHAVCESCGFHS
;
A
#
# COMPACT_ATOMS: atom_id res chain seq x y z
N MET A 1 -25.49 -8.06 -16.79
CA MET A 1 -25.71 -8.30 -15.33
C MET A 1 -24.72 -7.52 -14.42
N GLY A 2 -23.42 -7.44 -14.72
CA GLY A 2 -22.43 -6.79 -13.82
C GLY A 2 -22.67 -5.31 -13.55
N LYS A 3 -22.97 -4.50 -14.57
CA LYS A 3 -23.22 -3.05 -14.40
C LYS A 3 -24.45 -2.73 -13.54
N LEU A 4 -25.54 -3.50 -13.70
CA LEU A 4 -26.74 -3.29 -12.88
C LEU A 4 -26.48 -3.62 -11.41
N ARG A 5 -25.79 -4.74 -11.15
CA ARG A 5 -25.37 -5.15 -9.80
C ARG A 5 -24.43 -4.12 -9.16
N PHE A 6 -23.52 -3.54 -9.95
CA PHE A 6 -22.66 -2.45 -9.51
C PHE A 6 -23.47 -1.20 -9.11
N LEU A 7 -24.42 -0.76 -9.93
CA LEU A 7 -25.24 0.41 -9.60
C LEU A 7 -26.07 0.21 -8.34
N LEU A 8 -26.66 -0.97 -8.15
CA LEU A 8 -27.34 -1.33 -6.91
C LEU A 8 -26.40 -1.27 -5.71
N ALA A 9 -25.22 -1.85 -5.82
CA ALA A 9 -24.19 -1.82 -4.78
C ALA A 9 -23.75 -0.39 -4.45
N LEU A 10 -23.56 0.45 -5.47
CA LEU A 10 -23.19 1.85 -5.32
C LEU A 10 -24.28 2.65 -4.58
N TRP A 11 -25.53 2.49 -4.98
CA TRP A 11 -26.65 3.23 -4.37
C TRP A 11 -26.89 2.81 -2.93
N LEU A 12 -26.82 1.50 -2.63
CA LEU A 12 -26.89 1.01 -1.25
C LEU A 12 -25.74 1.57 -0.41
N GLY A 13 -24.52 1.56 -0.94
CA GLY A 13 -23.36 2.18 -0.28
C GLY A 13 -23.54 3.66 -0.03
N LYS A 14 -24.04 4.42 -1.02
CA LYS A 14 -24.31 5.86 -0.88
C LYS A 14 -25.42 6.15 0.12
N LEU A 15 -26.51 5.40 0.12
CA LEU A 15 -27.63 5.55 1.06
C LEU A 15 -27.22 5.21 2.50
N SER A 16 -26.27 4.30 2.69
CA SER A 16 -25.77 3.96 4.02
C SER A 16 -25.01 5.11 4.69
N ILE A 17 -24.41 6.04 3.94
CA ILE A 17 -23.61 7.15 4.48
C ILE A 17 -24.48 8.09 5.34
N PRO A 18 -25.61 8.67 4.85
CA PRO A 18 -26.47 9.50 5.70
C PRO A 18 -27.13 8.70 6.83
N ALA A 19 -27.50 7.44 6.61
CA ALA A 19 -28.07 6.59 7.66
C ALA A 19 -27.11 6.42 8.85
N LEU A 20 -25.81 6.20 8.58
CA LEU A 20 -24.78 6.10 9.62
C LEU A 20 -24.57 7.43 10.37
N LYS A 21 -24.65 8.57 9.68
CA LYS A 21 -24.57 9.90 10.32
C LYS A 21 -25.71 10.12 11.31
N ILE A 22 -26.94 9.72 10.94
CA ILE A 22 -28.13 9.82 11.82
C ILE A 22 -27.94 8.97 13.07
N THR A 23 -27.39 7.77 12.93
CA THR A 23 -27.16 6.83 14.06
C THR A 23 -25.87 7.12 14.85
N ARG A 24 -25.16 8.22 14.56
CA ARG A 24 -23.87 8.60 15.17
C ARG A 24 -22.78 7.51 15.12
N HIS A 25 -22.84 6.60 14.13
CA HIS A 25 -21.81 5.60 13.91
C HIS A 25 -20.78 6.11 12.91
N ASN A 26 -19.51 6.06 13.28
CA ASN A 26 -18.38 6.33 12.37
C ASN A 26 -18.17 5.14 11.44
N GLY A 27 -19.12 4.89 10.54
CA GLY A 27 -19.02 3.78 9.56
C GLY A 27 -18.06 4.10 8.44
N THR A 28 -16.75 4.08 8.72
CA THR A 28 -15.73 4.38 7.73
C THR A 28 -15.62 3.29 6.66
N ASP A 29 -15.96 2.04 7.00
CA ASP A 29 -15.87 0.88 6.12
C ASP A 29 -17.21 0.31 5.68
N PHE A 30 -18.29 0.60 6.40
CA PHE A 30 -19.59 -0.02 6.19
C PHE A 30 -20.14 0.17 4.77
N PRO A 31 -20.09 1.38 4.15
CA PRO A 31 -20.58 1.58 2.79
C PRO A 31 -19.90 0.69 1.78
N GLY A 32 -18.55 0.55 1.87
CA GLY A 32 -17.77 -0.30 1.00
C GLY A 32 -17.97 -1.78 1.28
N SER A 33 -18.11 -2.18 2.55
CA SER A 33 -18.41 -3.54 2.96
C SER A 33 -19.76 -4.01 2.37
N LEU A 34 -20.78 -3.16 2.44
CA LEU A 34 -22.09 -3.42 1.84
C LEU A 34 -21.99 -3.52 0.31
N ALA A 35 -21.27 -2.58 -0.31
CA ALA A 35 -21.10 -2.59 -1.76
C ALA A 35 -20.34 -3.82 -2.26
N VAL A 36 -19.26 -4.23 -1.61
CA VAL A 36 -18.48 -5.43 -1.96
C VAL A 36 -19.26 -6.71 -1.71
N ARG A 37 -20.14 -6.76 -0.69
CA ARG A 37 -21.02 -7.91 -0.46
C ARG A 37 -22.05 -8.08 -1.59
N VAL A 38 -22.61 -6.97 -2.08
CA VAL A 38 -23.55 -6.97 -3.20
C VAL A 38 -22.83 -7.16 -4.53
N CYS A 39 -21.65 -6.57 -4.74
CA CYS A 39 -20.86 -6.64 -5.95
C CYS A 39 -19.39 -6.88 -5.59
N PRO A 40 -18.92 -8.14 -5.51
CA PRO A 40 -17.55 -8.47 -5.10
C PRO A 40 -16.47 -7.81 -5.95
N ASP A 41 -16.74 -7.57 -7.22
CA ASP A 41 -15.88 -6.88 -8.17
C ASP A 41 -16.24 -5.38 -8.33
N PHE A 42 -16.78 -4.75 -7.28
CA PHE A 42 -17.21 -3.34 -7.25
C PHE A 42 -16.12 -2.40 -7.79
N LEU A 43 -14.88 -2.60 -7.36
CA LEU A 43 -13.74 -1.80 -7.78
C LEU A 43 -13.45 -1.88 -9.29
N LYS A 44 -13.93 -2.89 -9.99
CA LYS A 44 -13.82 -3.01 -11.45
C LYS A 44 -14.61 -1.92 -12.20
N TYR A 45 -15.78 -1.56 -11.67
CA TYR A 45 -16.76 -0.72 -12.39
C TYR A 45 -16.73 0.74 -11.99
N VAL A 46 -16.27 1.06 -10.77
CA VAL A 46 -16.16 2.45 -10.32
C VAL A 46 -15.06 3.17 -11.10
N GLY A 47 -15.31 4.43 -11.48
CA GLY A 47 -14.33 5.27 -12.15
C GLY A 47 -13.09 5.51 -11.28
N LYS A 48 -11.96 5.79 -11.92
CA LYS A 48 -10.69 6.12 -11.26
C LYS A 48 -10.24 7.51 -11.68
N PRO A 49 -9.58 8.26 -10.80
CA PRO A 49 -8.87 9.48 -11.21
C PRO A 49 -7.70 9.13 -12.13
N PRO A 50 -7.22 10.08 -12.95
CA PRO A 50 -6.16 9.84 -13.93
C PRO A 50 -4.80 9.50 -13.30
N MET A 51 -4.53 9.98 -12.09
CA MET A 51 -3.30 9.71 -11.36
C MET A 51 -3.63 9.02 -10.04
N MET A 52 -2.97 7.91 -9.77
CA MET A 52 -3.15 7.17 -8.52
C MET A 52 -1.80 6.76 -7.93
N VAL A 53 -1.66 6.97 -6.63
CA VAL A 53 -0.54 6.49 -5.81
C VAL A 53 -1.08 5.51 -4.78
N ALA A 54 -0.46 4.35 -4.65
CA ALA A 54 -0.72 3.44 -3.54
C ALA A 54 0.44 3.47 -2.56
N VAL A 55 0.13 3.39 -1.27
CA VAL A 55 1.11 3.24 -0.19
C VAL A 55 0.85 1.93 0.51
N THR A 56 1.87 1.09 0.58
CA THR A 56 1.82 -0.21 1.25
C THR A 56 3.09 -0.45 2.08
N GLY A 57 3.16 -1.54 2.83
CA GLY A 57 4.29 -1.88 3.70
C GLY A 57 3.86 -2.07 5.15
N THR A 58 4.71 -2.61 6.00
CA THR A 58 4.34 -2.97 7.38
C THR A 58 4.12 -1.75 8.27
N ASN A 59 5.08 -0.84 8.32
CA ASN A 59 5.04 0.34 9.19
C ASN A 59 5.06 1.64 8.39
N GLY A 60 4.42 2.70 8.93
CA GLY A 60 4.47 4.04 8.35
C GLY A 60 3.51 4.29 7.18
N LYS A 61 2.71 3.31 6.74
CA LYS A 61 1.73 3.48 5.65
C LYS A 61 0.83 4.69 5.84
N THR A 62 0.16 4.76 6.99
CA THR A 62 -0.81 5.84 7.31
C THR A 62 -0.13 7.20 7.38
N THR A 63 1.06 7.26 7.98
CA THR A 63 1.82 8.52 8.05
C THR A 63 2.20 9.01 6.67
N VAL A 64 2.79 8.15 5.85
CA VAL A 64 3.23 8.51 4.49
C VAL A 64 2.04 8.85 3.59
N SER A 65 0.95 8.08 3.63
CA SER A 65 -0.23 8.37 2.82
C SER A 65 -0.89 9.70 3.23
N ASN A 66 -0.98 10.00 4.53
CA ASN A 66 -1.52 11.27 4.99
C ASN A 66 -0.63 12.45 4.60
N MET A 67 0.70 12.33 4.75
CA MET A 67 1.64 13.37 4.30
C MET A 67 1.50 13.64 2.80
N LEU A 68 1.40 12.59 1.97
CA LEU A 68 1.19 12.76 0.53
C LEU A 68 -0.13 13.46 0.21
N VAL A 69 -1.22 13.09 0.91
CA VAL A 69 -2.51 13.77 0.74
C VAL A 69 -2.40 15.24 1.10
N ASP A 70 -1.82 15.56 2.26
CA ASP A 70 -1.71 16.94 2.76
C ASP A 70 -0.85 17.80 1.82
N ILE A 71 0.27 17.27 1.30
CA ILE A 71 1.13 17.96 0.33
C ILE A 71 0.36 18.22 -0.98
N LEU A 72 -0.31 17.22 -1.54
CA LEU A 72 -1.02 17.36 -2.80
C LEU A 72 -2.24 18.30 -2.67
N GLU A 73 -2.94 18.26 -1.53
CA GLU A 73 -4.03 19.20 -1.25
C GLU A 73 -3.51 20.63 -1.08
N ALA A 74 -2.35 20.82 -0.45
CA ALA A 74 -1.70 22.14 -0.35
C ALA A 74 -1.27 22.71 -1.72
N GLU A 75 -0.91 21.85 -2.68
CA GLU A 75 -0.62 22.20 -4.07
C GLU A 75 -1.90 22.44 -4.92
N GLY A 76 -3.08 22.33 -4.30
CA GLY A 76 -4.37 22.62 -4.93
C GLY A 76 -5.03 21.42 -5.64
N HIS A 77 -4.50 20.21 -5.50
CA HIS A 77 -5.12 19.01 -6.06
C HIS A 77 -6.31 18.54 -5.21
N ARG A 78 -7.30 17.97 -5.86
CA ARG A 78 -8.42 17.31 -5.19
C ARG A 78 -8.13 15.82 -5.09
N VAL A 79 -7.78 15.37 -3.90
CA VAL A 79 -7.28 14.02 -3.65
C VAL A 79 -8.38 13.10 -3.13
N LEU A 80 -8.59 11.97 -3.80
CA LEU A 80 -9.37 10.85 -3.28
C LEU A 80 -8.47 10.03 -2.36
N SER A 81 -8.87 9.83 -1.10
CA SER A 81 -8.10 9.04 -0.15
C SER A 81 -8.99 8.21 0.77
N ASN A 82 -8.48 7.06 1.22
CA ASN A 82 -9.11 6.23 2.24
C ASN A 82 -8.60 6.54 3.66
N ARG A 83 -7.97 7.70 3.91
CA ARG A 83 -7.42 8.10 5.22
C ARG A 83 -8.43 8.08 6.37
N ALA A 84 -9.72 8.23 6.05
CA ALA A 84 -10.81 8.16 7.04
C ALA A 84 -11.36 6.74 7.25
N GLY A 85 -10.78 5.73 6.60
CA GLY A 85 -11.24 4.34 6.60
C GLY A 85 -10.11 3.33 6.74
N SER A 86 -10.43 2.07 6.45
CA SER A 86 -9.43 1.00 6.47
C SER A 86 -8.66 0.89 5.15
N ASN A 87 -7.53 0.21 5.20
CA ASN A 87 -6.63 -0.08 4.08
C ASN A 87 -6.95 -1.39 3.36
N ILE A 88 -8.11 -1.99 3.65
CA ILE A 88 -8.61 -3.19 2.97
C ILE A 88 -9.65 -2.84 1.90
N THR A 89 -10.14 -3.84 1.17
CA THR A 89 -11.06 -3.66 0.04
C THR A 89 -12.30 -2.82 0.38
N SER A 90 -12.88 -2.97 1.59
CA SER A 90 -14.05 -2.20 2.02
C SER A 90 -13.75 -0.71 2.22
N GLY A 91 -12.62 -0.38 2.84
CA GLY A 91 -12.21 1.03 3.04
C GLY A 91 -11.88 1.72 1.73
N VAL A 92 -11.14 1.05 0.84
CA VAL A 92 -10.86 1.56 -0.52
C VAL A 92 -12.17 1.76 -1.28
N SER A 93 -13.09 0.79 -1.25
CA SER A 93 -14.40 0.93 -1.89
C SER A 93 -15.22 2.09 -1.33
N THR A 94 -15.19 2.30 0.00
CA THR A 94 -15.85 3.45 0.65
C THR A 94 -15.29 4.78 0.16
N ALA A 95 -13.97 4.88 0.00
CA ALA A 95 -13.33 6.09 -0.54
C ALA A 95 -13.85 6.42 -1.96
N PHE A 96 -13.95 5.42 -2.82
CA PHE A 96 -14.53 5.60 -4.16
C PHE A 96 -16.02 5.96 -4.12
N ILE A 97 -16.83 5.30 -3.27
CA ILE A 97 -18.26 5.59 -3.10
C ILE A 97 -18.49 7.04 -2.69
N ARG A 98 -17.69 7.57 -1.78
CA ARG A 98 -17.77 8.96 -1.32
C ARG A 98 -17.45 9.98 -2.42
N ASN A 99 -16.54 9.64 -3.32
CA ASN A 99 -15.98 10.56 -4.30
C ASN A 99 -16.50 10.37 -5.74
N CYS A 100 -17.41 9.44 -5.99
CA CYS A 100 -18.04 9.26 -7.30
C CYS A 100 -19.48 9.79 -7.36
N ASP A 101 -19.99 10.01 -8.59
CA ASP A 101 -21.40 10.35 -8.84
C ASP A 101 -22.32 9.10 -8.72
N LEU A 102 -23.61 9.26 -8.98
CA LEU A 102 -24.61 8.18 -8.93
C LEU A 102 -24.42 7.12 -10.03
N LEU A 103 -23.59 7.39 -11.01
CA LEU A 103 -23.21 6.46 -12.08
C LEU A 103 -21.80 5.85 -11.84
N GLY A 104 -21.19 6.14 -10.71
CA GLY A 104 -19.87 5.65 -10.33
C GLY A 104 -18.71 6.38 -11.00
N ARG A 105 -18.90 7.57 -11.59
CA ARG A 105 -17.85 8.34 -12.24
C ARG A 105 -17.15 9.27 -11.23
N VAL A 106 -15.82 9.18 -11.15
CA VAL A 106 -14.98 10.06 -10.33
C VAL A 106 -14.57 11.27 -11.19
N LYS A 107 -15.32 12.39 -11.06
CA LYS A 107 -15.09 13.60 -11.87
C LYS A 107 -14.46 14.75 -11.10
N LYS A 108 -14.51 14.69 -9.76
CA LYS A 108 -14.09 15.79 -8.91
C LYS A 108 -12.67 15.63 -8.35
N CYS A 109 -12.06 14.47 -8.50
CA CYS A 109 -10.73 14.20 -7.97
C CYS A 109 -9.75 14.09 -9.14
N ASP A 110 -8.63 14.80 -9.00
CA ASP A 110 -7.54 14.81 -9.97
C ASP A 110 -6.58 13.65 -9.71
N MET A 111 -6.47 13.27 -8.46
CA MET A 111 -5.56 12.24 -7.98
C MET A 111 -6.22 11.32 -6.94
N ALA A 112 -5.63 10.14 -6.73
CA ALA A 112 -5.91 9.32 -5.56
C ALA A 112 -4.62 8.95 -4.83
N VAL A 113 -4.67 8.96 -3.49
CA VAL A 113 -3.66 8.37 -2.62
C VAL A 113 -4.36 7.31 -1.78
N LEU A 114 -3.98 6.05 -1.99
CA LEU A 114 -4.64 4.90 -1.36
C LEU A 114 -3.66 4.16 -0.47
N GLU A 115 -3.97 4.08 0.81
CA GLU A 115 -3.32 3.12 1.71
C GLU A 115 -3.88 1.73 1.45
N ILE A 116 -3.03 0.76 1.13
CA ILE A 116 -3.43 -0.61 0.79
C ILE A 116 -2.66 -1.60 1.67
N ASP A 117 -3.41 -2.42 2.41
CA ASP A 117 -2.85 -3.54 3.15
C ASP A 117 -2.28 -4.60 2.20
N GLU A 118 -1.13 -5.16 2.52
CA GLU A 118 -0.38 -6.09 1.67
C GLU A 118 -1.18 -7.34 1.33
N ARG A 119 -1.99 -7.84 2.25
CA ARG A 119 -2.84 -9.02 2.06
C ARG A 119 -4.08 -8.73 1.23
N SER A 120 -4.44 -7.44 1.12
CA SER A 120 -5.54 -6.99 0.27
C SER A 120 -5.12 -6.80 -1.18
N ALA A 121 -3.82 -6.81 -1.48
CA ALA A 121 -3.25 -6.67 -2.82
C ALA A 121 -3.94 -7.57 -3.87
N PRO A 122 -4.16 -8.89 -3.63
CA PRO A 122 -4.80 -9.78 -4.62
C PRO A 122 -6.25 -9.39 -4.96
N LYS A 123 -6.92 -8.67 -4.08
CA LYS A 123 -8.34 -8.27 -4.25
C LYS A 123 -8.49 -6.87 -4.84
N ILE A 124 -7.48 -6.03 -4.67
CA ILE A 124 -7.54 -4.61 -5.05
C ILE A 124 -6.84 -4.36 -6.38
N TYR A 125 -5.59 -4.78 -6.54
CA TYR A 125 -4.79 -4.46 -7.73
C TYR A 125 -5.30 -5.04 -9.06
N PRO A 126 -6.07 -6.12 -9.13
CA PRO A 126 -6.72 -6.50 -10.39
C PRO A 126 -7.65 -5.43 -10.96
N TYR A 127 -8.16 -4.54 -10.12
CA TYR A 127 -9.14 -3.50 -10.49
C TYR A 127 -8.65 -2.07 -10.29
N VAL A 128 -7.69 -1.86 -9.41
CA VAL A 128 -7.08 -0.57 -9.11
C VAL A 128 -5.61 -0.66 -9.48
N ARG A 129 -5.22 0.06 -10.53
CA ARG A 129 -3.86 0.03 -11.08
C ARG A 129 -3.20 1.38 -10.88
N PRO A 130 -2.51 1.60 -9.74
CA PRO A 130 -1.83 2.87 -9.47
C PRO A 130 -0.69 3.12 -10.44
N ASN A 131 -0.44 4.39 -10.76
CA ASN A 131 0.73 4.81 -11.51
C ASN A 131 2.02 4.59 -10.69
N TYR A 132 1.94 4.86 -9.39
CA TYR A 132 3.05 4.70 -8.45
C TYR A 132 2.61 3.84 -7.25
N ILE A 133 3.51 2.98 -6.79
CA ILE A 133 3.32 2.19 -5.58
C ILE A 133 4.53 2.39 -4.68
N LEU A 134 4.31 3.02 -3.53
CA LEU A 134 5.33 3.24 -2.51
C LEU A 134 5.27 2.10 -1.49
N ILE A 135 6.41 1.44 -1.29
CA ILE A 135 6.58 0.42 -0.26
C ILE A 135 7.49 0.98 0.83
N THR A 136 6.93 1.23 2.01
CA THR A 136 7.65 1.86 3.11
C THR A 136 8.71 0.94 3.70
N ASN A 137 8.33 -0.27 4.05
CA ASN A 137 9.19 -1.34 4.58
C ASN A 137 8.38 -2.64 4.73
N LEU A 138 9.08 -3.77 4.83
CA LEU A 138 8.47 -5.08 5.06
C LEU A 138 9.13 -5.74 6.26
N PHE A 139 8.40 -5.78 7.37
CA PHE A 139 8.83 -6.41 8.63
C PHE A 139 8.02 -7.66 8.96
N ARG A 140 8.55 -8.43 9.90
CA ARG A 140 7.71 -9.34 10.69
C ARG A 140 6.77 -8.47 11.54
N ASP A 141 5.53 -8.41 11.14
CA ASP A 141 4.46 -8.01 12.06
C ASP A 141 4.21 -9.17 13.04
N SER A 142 3.52 -8.94 14.15
CA SER A 142 3.36 -9.94 15.21
C SER A 142 3.12 -11.36 14.64
N ILE A 143 3.69 -12.39 15.28
CA ILE A 143 3.65 -13.81 14.88
C ILE A 143 2.25 -14.29 14.47
N MET A 144 1.20 -13.67 15.00
CA MET A 144 -0.20 -13.99 14.69
C MET A 144 -0.74 -13.36 13.40
N ARG A 145 -0.11 -12.31 12.86
CA ARG A 145 -0.61 -11.59 11.66
C ARG A 145 0.20 -11.83 10.40
N ASN A 146 1.54 -11.87 10.50
CA ASN A 146 2.42 -12.01 9.34
C ASN A 146 3.53 -13.01 9.64
N ALA A 147 3.43 -14.19 9.07
CA ALA A 147 4.33 -15.29 9.40
C ALA A 147 5.80 -15.03 8.99
N HIS A 148 6.05 -14.44 7.83
CA HIS A 148 7.41 -14.19 7.31
C HIS A 148 7.40 -13.02 6.32
N PRO A 149 8.38 -12.07 6.38
CA PRO A 149 8.44 -10.94 5.44
C PRO A 149 8.50 -11.40 3.98
N GLY A 150 9.19 -12.49 3.68
CA GLY A 150 9.25 -13.09 2.34
C GLY A 150 7.89 -13.58 1.82
N TYR A 151 6.97 -14.01 2.69
CA TYR A 151 5.61 -14.35 2.28
C TYR A 151 4.84 -13.11 1.81
N ILE A 152 4.95 -12.00 2.53
CA ILE A 152 4.33 -10.72 2.18
C ILE A 152 4.94 -10.17 0.89
N ALA A 153 6.27 -10.17 0.78
CA ALA A 153 6.98 -9.80 -0.44
C ALA A 153 6.50 -10.62 -1.64
N GLY A 154 6.31 -11.93 -1.44
CA GLY A 154 5.77 -12.83 -2.45
C GLY A 154 4.31 -12.54 -2.85
N ILE A 155 3.44 -12.11 -1.90
CA ILE A 155 2.09 -11.63 -2.21
C ILE A 155 2.17 -10.40 -3.09
N LEU A 156 2.95 -9.41 -2.69
CA LEU A 156 3.13 -8.18 -3.45
C LEU A 156 3.68 -8.47 -4.86
N SER A 157 4.80 -9.20 -4.96
CA SER A 157 5.44 -9.50 -6.25
C SER A 157 4.51 -10.17 -7.26
N ARG A 158 3.59 -11.03 -6.79
CA ARG A 158 2.63 -11.71 -7.67
C ARG A 158 1.42 -10.86 -8.08
N ASN A 159 1.12 -9.78 -7.36
CA ASN A 159 -0.14 -9.06 -7.51
C ASN A 159 0.02 -7.59 -7.89
N LEU A 160 1.22 -7.01 -7.78
CA LEU A 160 1.44 -5.63 -8.20
C LEU A 160 1.29 -5.51 -9.72
N PRO A 161 0.60 -4.46 -10.22
CA PRO A 161 0.48 -4.22 -11.65
C PRO A 161 1.86 -3.94 -12.26
N LYS A 162 2.19 -4.62 -13.36
CA LYS A 162 3.52 -4.51 -14.01
C LYS A 162 3.80 -3.11 -14.55
N GLU A 163 2.76 -2.37 -14.88
CA GLU A 163 2.84 -1.00 -15.38
C GLU A 163 3.08 0.06 -14.28
N SER A 164 2.92 -0.32 -13.01
CA SER A 164 3.14 0.60 -11.90
C SER A 164 4.63 0.80 -11.66
N LYS A 165 5.06 2.06 -11.50
CA LYS A 165 6.40 2.38 -11.03
C LYS A 165 6.48 2.22 -9.51
N LEU A 166 7.46 1.46 -9.04
CA LEU A 166 7.68 1.23 -7.61
C LEU A 166 8.60 2.32 -7.02
N ILE A 167 8.27 2.76 -5.81
CA ILE A 167 9.08 3.65 -4.99
C ILE A 167 9.44 2.86 -3.74
N LEU A 168 10.69 2.40 -3.66
CA LEU A 168 11.15 1.42 -2.69
C LEU A 168 12.12 2.01 -1.69
N ASN A 169 12.05 1.54 -0.45
CA ASN A 169 13.02 1.89 0.58
C ASN A 169 14.32 1.12 0.33
N ALA A 170 15.39 1.83 -0.07
CA ALA A 170 16.71 1.26 -0.32
C ALA A 170 17.31 0.61 0.95
N ASP A 171 17.00 1.18 2.12
CA ASP A 171 17.47 0.63 3.41
C ASP A 171 16.79 -0.69 3.80
N ASP A 172 15.75 -1.13 3.05
CA ASP A 172 15.04 -2.38 3.27
C ASP A 172 15.24 -3.37 2.10
N LEU A 173 16.17 -4.30 2.26
CA LEU A 173 16.47 -5.32 1.25
C LEU A 173 15.27 -6.20 0.88
N ILE A 174 14.30 -6.36 1.77
CA ILE A 174 13.12 -7.18 1.52
C ILE A 174 12.19 -6.46 0.55
N SER A 175 11.93 -5.18 0.79
CA SER A 175 11.12 -4.37 -0.14
C SER A 175 11.82 -4.13 -1.48
N CYS A 176 13.14 -4.00 -1.49
CA CYS A 176 13.93 -3.90 -2.72
C CYS A 176 13.77 -5.11 -3.66
N GLY A 177 13.54 -6.30 -3.12
CA GLY A 177 13.34 -7.54 -3.89
C GLY A 177 11.90 -7.76 -4.38
N VAL A 178 10.96 -6.83 -4.10
CA VAL A 178 9.58 -6.97 -4.55
C VAL A 178 9.46 -6.65 -6.04
N ALA A 179 8.77 -7.53 -6.79
CA ALA A 179 8.39 -7.34 -8.19
C ALA A 179 9.51 -6.76 -9.07
N GLU A 180 10.62 -7.47 -9.19
CA GLU A 180 11.87 -7.01 -9.83
C GLU A 180 11.71 -6.57 -11.30
N GLU A 181 10.65 -7.01 -11.96
CA GLU A 181 10.33 -6.65 -13.35
C GLU A 181 9.72 -5.24 -13.49
N ASN A 182 9.24 -4.63 -12.39
CA ASN A 182 8.64 -3.32 -12.44
C ASN A 182 9.71 -2.21 -12.54
N ASP A 183 9.38 -1.15 -13.26
CA ASP A 183 10.14 0.11 -13.20
C ASP A 183 10.18 0.64 -11.76
N ARG A 184 11.35 1.14 -11.32
CA ARG A 184 11.53 1.48 -9.90
C ARG A 184 12.45 2.66 -9.67
N CYS A 185 12.24 3.33 -8.54
CA CYS A 185 13.17 4.25 -7.94
C CYS A 185 13.26 3.99 -6.43
N TYR A 186 14.27 4.58 -5.80
CA TYR A 186 14.59 4.28 -4.42
C TYR A 186 14.63 5.56 -3.58
N PHE A 187 14.27 5.44 -2.33
CA PHE A 187 14.55 6.43 -1.29
C PHE A 187 15.26 5.73 -0.13
N GLY A 188 16.03 6.46 0.63
CA GLY A 188 16.73 5.94 1.80
C GLY A 188 17.26 7.09 2.65
N ILE A 189 17.76 6.77 3.83
CA ILE A 189 18.34 7.74 4.75
C ILE A 189 19.77 7.29 5.04
N GLY A 190 20.74 8.12 4.71
CA GLY A 190 22.15 7.87 5.00
C GLY A 190 22.41 7.64 6.49
N ARG A 191 23.64 7.26 6.84
CA ARG A 191 24.04 6.96 8.22
C ARG A 191 23.74 8.13 9.16
N MET A 192 23.15 7.81 10.32
CA MET A 192 22.80 8.78 11.36
C MET A 192 23.52 8.46 12.67
N PRO A 193 23.68 9.46 13.57
CA PRO A 193 24.14 9.21 14.94
C PRO A 193 23.23 8.19 15.63
N GLY A 194 23.84 7.18 16.27
CA GLY A 194 23.10 6.10 16.93
C GLY A 194 22.87 4.86 16.09
N ASP A 195 23.15 4.89 14.77
CA ASP A 195 23.12 3.68 13.94
C ASP A 195 24.27 2.72 14.38
N VAL A 196 23.95 1.42 14.43
CA VAL A 196 24.87 0.36 14.86
C VAL A 196 25.23 -0.55 13.69
N THR A 197 26.31 -1.34 13.82
CA THR A 197 26.68 -2.33 12.81
C THR A 197 26.09 -3.71 13.10
N ASP A 198 25.96 -4.03 14.39
CA ASP A 198 25.53 -5.36 14.83
C ASP A 198 24.00 -5.46 14.95
N CYS A 199 23.51 -6.67 14.76
CA CYS A 199 22.10 -6.97 15.00
C CYS A 199 21.88 -7.24 16.49
N VAL A 200 21.24 -6.32 17.18
CA VAL A 200 20.85 -6.47 18.59
C VAL A 200 19.56 -7.26 18.82
N ASN A 201 18.88 -7.65 17.74
CA ASN A 201 17.63 -8.39 17.82
C ASN A 201 17.85 -9.90 17.84
N LEU A 202 16.95 -10.63 18.49
CA LEU A 202 16.96 -12.10 18.55
C LEU A 202 16.89 -12.76 17.15
N LEU A 203 16.23 -12.11 16.21
CA LEU A 203 16.09 -12.58 14.84
C LEU A 203 16.78 -11.62 13.88
N ASN A 204 17.67 -12.16 13.05
CA ASN A 204 18.30 -11.44 11.95
C ASN A 204 17.74 -11.96 10.62
N ASP A 205 16.76 -11.26 10.07
CA ASP A 205 16.01 -11.70 8.88
C ASP A 205 16.79 -11.60 7.57
N THR A 206 17.87 -10.80 7.53
CA THR A 206 18.65 -10.56 6.31
C THR A 206 20.14 -10.80 6.57
N ARG A 207 20.56 -12.06 6.46
CA ARG A 207 21.97 -12.48 6.58
C ARG A 207 22.61 -12.82 5.25
N ILE A 208 21.79 -13.10 4.26
CA ILE A 208 22.18 -13.71 3.00
C ILE A 208 21.84 -12.76 1.86
N CYS A 209 22.79 -12.58 0.96
CA CYS A 209 22.63 -11.77 -0.23
C CYS A 209 21.53 -12.34 -1.14
N PRO A 210 20.56 -11.55 -1.58
CA PRO A 210 19.50 -12.02 -2.46
C PRO A 210 20.01 -12.39 -3.86
N LYS A 211 21.20 -11.90 -4.27
CA LYS A 211 21.76 -12.16 -5.59
C LYS A 211 22.67 -13.40 -5.68
N CYS A 212 23.51 -13.62 -4.68
CA CYS A 212 24.52 -14.68 -4.75
C CYS A 212 24.52 -15.63 -3.56
N ALA A 213 23.60 -15.48 -2.62
CA ALA A 213 23.54 -16.22 -1.36
C ALA A 213 24.80 -16.06 -0.45
N GLY A 214 25.70 -15.15 -0.77
CA GLY A 214 26.86 -14.81 0.05
C GLY A 214 26.46 -14.07 1.33
N LYS A 215 27.41 -13.92 2.25
CA LYS A 215 27.19 -13.24 3.53
C LYS A 215 27.01 -11.74 3.32
N LEU A 216 26.03 -11.14 4.02
CA LEU A 216 25.84 -9.71 4.08
C LEU A 216 26.53 -9.14 5.32
N ARG A 217 27.27 -8.04 5.13
CA ARG A 217 27.81 -7.17 6.17
C ARG A 217 27.03 -5.86 6.15
N TYR A 218 26.64 -5.38 7.31
CA TYR A 218 26.00 -4.08 7.42
C TYR A 218 27.02 -3.00 7.77
N GLU A 219 27.01 -1.93 7.05
CA GLU A 219 27.80 -0.74 7.37
C GLU A 219 27.11 0.08 8.46
N TYR A 220 25.78 0.09 8.45
CA TYR A 220 24.96 0.56 9.56
C TYR A 220 23.58 -0.11 9.54
N ARG A 221 22.98 -0.21 10.72
CA ARG A 221 21.59 -0.62 10.97
C ARG A 221 20.92 0.43 11.84
N ARG A 222 19.67 0.71 11.53
CA ARG A 222 18.84 1.66 12.29
C ARG A 222 17.81 0.94 13.12
N TYR A 223 17.10 0.03 12.47
CA TYR A 223 16.04 -0.73 13.11
C TYR A 223 15.92 -2.11 12.44
N HIS A 224 16.12 -3.18 13.17
CA HIS A 224 16.14 -4.56 12.66
C HIS A 224 17.07 -4.73 11.44
N HIS A 225 16.50 -4.97 10.25
CA HIS A 225 17.23 -5.14 9.00
C HIS A 225 17.29 -3.87 8.14
N ILE A 226 16.68 -2.78 8.62
CA ILE A 226 16.74 -1.48 7.92
C ILE A 226 18.13 -0.89 8.11
N GLY A 227 18.81 -0.62 7.01
CA GLY A 227 20.15 -0.07 7.00
C GLY A 227 20.89 -0.38 5.71
N HIS A 228 22.16 -0.03 5.64
CA HIS A 228 23.00 -0.27 4.47
C HIS A 228 23.75 -1.59 4.59
N ALA A 229 23.43 -2.53 3.71
CA ALA A 229 24.05 -3.85 3.66
C ALA A 229 24.91 -3.97 2.41
N VAL A 230 26.07 -4.63 2.55
CA VAL A 230 26.99 -4.94 1.46
C VAL A 230 27.28 -6.44 1.45
N CYS A 231 27.24 -7.03 0.29
CA CYS A 231 27.63 -8.44 0.10
C CYS A 231 29.15 -8.56 -0.03
N GLU A 232 29.75 -9.36 0.83
CA GLU A 232 31.19 -9.61 0.82
C GLU A 232 31.67 -10.41 -0.41
N SER A 233 30.75 -11.11 -1.09
CA SER A 233 31.09 -12.00 -2.20
C SER A 233 30.90 -11.37 -3.58
N CYS A 234 29.82 -10.58 -3.80
CA CYS A 234 29.49 -10.06 -5.13
C CYS A 234 29.41 -8.52 -5.19
N GLY A 235 29.64 -7.83 -4.09
CA GLY A 235 29.60 -6.37 -4.03
C GLY A 235 28.18 -5.78 -4.12
N PHE A 236 27.12 -6.61 -4.10
CA PHE A 236 25.74 -6.11 -4.02
C PHE A 236 25.56 -5.29 -2.76
N HIS A 237 24.91 -4.14 -2.87
CA HIS A 237 24.59 -3.26 -1.73
C HIS A 237 23.15 -2.73 -1.83
N SER A 238 22.57 -2.36 -0.69
CA SER A 238 21.30 -1.65 -0.59
C SER A 238 21.46 -0.15 -0.75
#